data_73563021206955efd28638a000b4737b
#
_entry.id   73563021206955efd28638a000b4737b
#
_cell.length_a   1.000
_cell.length_b   1.000
_cell.length_c   1.000
_cell.angle_alpha   90.00
_cell.angle_beta   90.00
_cell.angle_gamma   90.00
#
_symmetry.space_group_name_H-M   'P 1'
#
loop_
_entity.id
_entity.type
_entity.pdbx_description
1 polymer ?
#
loop_
_entity_poly.entity_id
_entity_poly.type
_entity_poly.pdbx_seq_one_letter_code
_entity_poly.pdbx_strand_id
1 'polypeptide(L)'
;EMTGKSRPKLLFISPHLPRFDKTSGDLRMYRLLEIFSRDHEIVFLAQEETGDGQKEDARYLAALADLNIATHVKDYSLVKILLALPFKAAIMEFYYIADLYIPRIKILQPKCHVIVDTVDIHYRRAYTKYLVTKNPEDLSVTEKIKREELRVYKKADVIVTVTDEDAEVLNGDCPGLTIRTIPNIHDPALSPQENGNRNLLFVGGFSHDPN
;
A
#
# COMPACT_ATOMS: atom_id res chain seq x y z
N GLU A 1 36.37 15.45 -5.11
CA GLU A 1 35.36 15.96 -4.17
C GLU A 1 33.96 15.50 -4.65
N MET A 2 33.48 14.41 -4.10
CA MET A 2 32.10 13.99 -4.33
C MET A 2 31.18 14.90 -3.50
N THR A 3 30.61 15.92 -4.13
CA THR A 3 29.55 16.72 -3.54
C THR A 3 28.37 15.77 -3.24
N GLY A 4 28.23 15.37 -1.97
CA GLY A 4 27.18 14.49 -1.51
C GLY A 4 25.80 15.13 -1.69
N LYS A 5 25.17 14.90 -2.85
CA LYS A 5 23.75 15.19 -3.01
C LYS A 5 22.99 14.36 -1.98
N SER A 6 22.31 15.02 -1.04
CA SER A 6 21.45 14.30 -0.10
C SER A 6 20.43 13.49 -0.88
N ARG A 7 20.23 12.23 -0.49
CA ARG A 7 19.23 11.37 -1.13
C ARG A 7 17.84 12.00 -1.00
N PRO A 8 16.99 11.93 -2.02
CA PRO A 8 15.61 12.38 -1.90
C PRO A 8 14.86 11.58 -0.84
N LYS A 9 13.98 12.26 -0.09
CA LYS A 9 13.20 11.61 0.98
C LYS A 9 11.83 11.18 0.48
N LEU A 10 11.43 9.97 0.87
CA LEU A 10 10.11 9.42 0.62
C LEU A 10 9.40 9.17 1.95
N LEU A 11 8.11 9.45 1.97
CA LEU A 11 7.22 9.15 3.08
C LEU A 11 6.30 8.01 2.68
N PHE A 12 6.32 6.92 3.45
CA PHE A 12 5.36 5.82 3.31
C PHE A 12 4.40 5.83 4.48
N ILE A 13 3.11 5.68 4.21
CA ILE A 13 2.07 5.62 5.24
C ILE A 13 1.19 4.40 4.95
N SER A 14 1.12 3.49 5.91
CA SER A 14 0.36 2.24 5.85
C SER A 14 -0.51 2.08 7.11
N PRO A 15 -1.57 1.28 7.07
CA PRO A 15 -2.35 0.96 8.27
C PRO A 15 -1.51 0.35 9.39
N HIS A 16 -0.56 -0.50 9.05
CA HIS A 16 0.29 -1.22 9.99
C HIS A 16 1.70 -1.47 9.42
N LEU A 17 2.57 -2.07 10.20
CA LEU A 17 3.88 -2.54 9.75
C LEU A 17 3.72 -3.62 8.66
N PRO A 18 4.62 -3.66 7.65
CA PRO A 18 4.55 -4.67 6.59
C PRO A 18 4.89 -6.06 7.13
N ARG A 19 3.89 -6.90 7.32
CA ARG A 19 4.01 -8.28 7.79
C ARG A 19 4.33 -9.20 6.61
N PHE A 20 5.54 -9.08 6.08
CA PHE A 20 6.00 -9.65 4.81
C PHE A 20 5.91 -11.18 4.71
N ASP A 21 5.64 -11.87 5.81
CA ASP A 21 5.46 -13.33 5.88
C ASP A 21 3.99 -13.75 6.10
N LYS A 22 3.05 -12.79 6.12
CA LYS A 22 1.63 -13.05 6.38
C LYS A 22 0.75 -12.88 5.14
N THR A 23 0.92 -11.79 4.41
CA THR A 23 0.09 -11.48 3.24
C THR A 23 0.94 -11.06 2.04
N SER A 24 0.39 -11.23 0.83
CA SER A 24 1.08 -10.80 -0.40
C SER A 24 1.19 -9.27 -0.50
N GLY A 25 0.21 -8.53 0.01
CA GLY A 25 0.24 -7.07 0.05
C GLY A 25 1.36 -6.55 0.95
N ASP A 26 1.47 -7.10 2.15
CA ASP A 26 2.56 -6.75 3.09
C ASP A 26 3.95 -7.12 2.54
N LEU A 27 4.08 -8.29 1.89
CA LEU A 27 5.33 -8.67 1.23
C LEU A 27 5.67 -7.67 0.12
N ARG A 28 4.69 -7.28 -0.70
CA ARG A 28 4.87 -6.30 -1.76
C ARG A 28 5.31 -4.95 -1.18
N MET A 29 4.67 -4.46 -0.12
CA MET A 29 5.07 -3.22 0.57
C MET A 29 6.53 -3.32 1.06
N TYR A 30 6.91 -4.40 1.72
CA TYR A 30 8.29 -4.61 2.18
C TYR A 30 9.29 -4.59 1.02
N ARG A 31 8.97 -5.26 -0.10
CA ARG A 31 9.83 -5.27 -1.29
C ARG A 31 9.96 -3.89 -1.95
N LEU A 32 8.90 -3.11 -1.97
CA LEU A 32 8.96 -1.72 -2.42
C LEU A 32 9.88 -0.89 -1.54
N LEU A 33 9.77 -1.03 -0.22
CA LEU A 33 10.64 -0.34 0.74
C LEU A 33 12.11 -0.76 0.55
N GLU A 34 12.39 -2.05 0.36
CA GLU A 34 13.72 -2.58 0.07
C GLU A 34 14.31 -1.98 -1.23
N ILE A 35 13.52 -1.89 -2.29
CA ILE A 35 13.95 -1.31 -3.57
C ILE A 35 14.23 0.18 -3.42
N PHE A 36 13.30 0.94 -2.83
CA PHE A 36 13.44 2.38 -2.72
C PHE A 36 14.51 2.82 -1.72
N SER A 37 14.80 2.04 -0.68
CA SER A 37 15.84 2.35 0.31
C SER A 37 17.27 2.39 -0.29
N ARG A 38 17.48 1.81 -1.47
CA ARG A 38 18.77 1.83 -2.16
C ARG A 38 19.18 3.25 -2.59
N ASP A 39 18.20 4.06 -3.03
CA ASP A 39 18.44 5.38 -3.63
C ASP A 39 17.76 6.54 -2.88
N HIS A 40 16.91 6.24 -1.89
CA HIS A 40 16.12 7.22 -1.15
C HIS A 40 16.29 7.05 0.36
N GLU A 41 16.12 8.14 1.08
CA GLU A 41 15.88 8.10 2.52
C GLU A 41 14.38 7.91 2.76
N ILE A 42 14.01 6.91 3.56
CA ILE A 42 12.60 6.56 3.78
C ILE A 42 12.21 6.85 5.23
N VAL A 43 11.05 7.48 5.38
CA VAL A 43 10.29 7.53 6.63
C VAL A 43 9.04 6.69 6.45
N PHE A 44 8.83 5.72 7.32
CA PHE A 44 7.66 4.83 7.30
C PHE A 44 6.77 5.11 8.51
N LEU A 45 5.49 5.33 8.28
CA LEU A 45 4.48 5.56 9.32
C LEU A 45 3.45 4.43 9.28
N ALA A 46 3.37 3.66 10.36
CA ALA A 46 2.30 2.71 10.60
C ALA A 46 1.23 3.36 11.50
N GLN A 47 -0.03 3.37 11.06
CA GLN A 47 -1.11 4.03 11.79
C GLN A 47 -1.46 3.27 13.09
N GLU A 48 -1.37 1.95 13.05
CA GLU A 48 -1.73 1.06 14.16
C GLU A 48 -0.59 0.08 14.47
N GLU A 49 -0.56 -0.41 15.70
CA GLU A 49 0.23 -1.59 16.04
C GLU A 49 -0.40 -2.82 15.38
N THR A 50 0.42 -3.82 15.07
CA THR A 50 -0.13 -5.09 14.58
C THR A 50 -0.83 -5.81 15.75
N GLY A 51 -2.03 -6.35 15.51
CA GLY A 51 -2.88 -6.92 16.57
C GLY A 51 -2.31 -8.16 17.28
N ASP A 52 -1.19 -8.72 16.82
CA ASP A 52 -0.60 -9.97 17.32
C ASP A 52 0.46 -9.77 18.43
N GLY A 53 0.67 -8.51 18.86
CA GLY A 53 1.45 -8.16 20.03
C GLY A 53 2.89 -7.74 19.77
N GLN A 54 3.50 -7.11 20.79
CA GLN A 54 4.78 -6.43 20.73
C GLN A 54 5.98 -7.26 20.20
N LYS A 55 5.93 -8.60 20.35
CA LYS A 55 7.05 -9.46 19.89
C LYS A 55 7.09 -9.63 18.37
N GLU A 56 5.95 -9.70 17.70
CA GLU A 56 5.91 -9.78 16.24
C GLU A 56 6.27 -8.44 15.62
N ASP A 57 5.80 -7.33 16.18
CA ASP A 57 6.16 -5.99 15.73
C ASP A 57 7.67 -5.73 15.80
N ALA A 58 8.35 -6.22 16.84
CA ALA A 58 9.80 -6.09 16.97
C ALA A 58 10.58 -6.70 15.78
N ARG A 59 10.10 -7.81 15.21
CA ARG A 59 10.71 -8.44 14.03
C ARG A 59 10.59 -7.58 12.78
N TYR A 60 9.40 -7.01 12.54
CA TYR A 60 9.17 -6.15 11.37
C TYR A 60 9.90 -4.81 11.52
N LEU A 61 9.93 -4.25 12.72
CA LEU A 61 10.73 -3.06 13.02
C LEU A 61 12.22 -3.29 12.79
N ALA A 62 12.76 -4.43 13.24
CA ALA A 62 14.17 -4.78 12.99
C ALA A 62 14.46 -4.88 11.50
N ALA A 63 13.59 -5.54 10.73
CA ALA A 63 13.77 -5.65 9.28
C ALA A 63 13.75 -4.28 8.56
N LEU A 64 12.91 -3.33 9.01
CA LEU A 64 12.92 -1.97 8.48
C LEU A 64 14.18 -1.18 8.91
N ALA A 65 14.64 -1.39 10.14
CA ALA A 65 15.89 -0.79 10.63
C ALA A 65 17.12 -1.29 9.85
N ASP A 66 17.17 -2.56 9.46
CA ASP A 66 18.21 -3.12 8.62
C ASP A 66 18.27 -2.47 7.23
N LEU A 67 17.15 -1.95 6.75
CA LEU A 67 17.05 -1.14 5.51
C LEU A 67 17.35 0.35 5.75
N ASN A 68 17.74 0.76 6.97
CA ASN A 68 17.93 2.15 7.39
C ASN A 68 16.68 3.02 7.22
N ILE A 69 15.50 2.46 7.44
CA ILE A 69 14.21 3.15 7.36
C ILE A 69 13.85 3.72 8.73
N ALA A 70 13.61 5.03 8.81
CA ALA A 70 13.07 5.67 10.01
C ALA A 70 11.60 5.30 10.17
N THR A 71 11.26 4.51 11.19
CA THR A 71 9.91 3.96 11.37
C THR A 71 9.24 4.55 12.60
N HIS A 72 7.97 4.95 12.45
CA HIS A 72 7.11 5.41 13.52
C HIS A 72 5.81 4.61 13.52
N VAL A 73 5.41 4.14 14.70
CA VAL A 73 4.18 3.35 14.87
C VAL A 73 3.25 4.09 15.83
N LYS A 74 1.97 4.23 15.47
CA LYS A 74 0.86 4.77 16.27
C LYS A 74 1.06 6.22 16.75
N ASP A 75 1.93 6.43 17.73
CA ASP A 75 2.09 7.73 18.39
C ASP A 75 3.10 8.64 17.68
N TYR A 76 2.71 9.15 16.50
CA TYR A 76 3.52 10.12 15.76
C TYR A 76 2.71 11.36 15.39
N SER A 77 3.41 12.47 15.22
CA SER A 77 2.82 13.69 14.66
C SER A 77 3.26 13.87 13.21
N LEU A 78 2.36 13.56 12.26
CA LEU A 78 2.62 13.81 10.83
C LEU A 78 3.01 15.28 10.59
N VAL A 79 2.37 16.24 11.27
CA VAL A 79 2.66 17.67 11.13
C VAL A 79 4.11 17.96 11.52
N LYS A 80 4.59 17.43 12.64
CA LYS A 80 6.00 17.61 13.05
C LYS A 80 6.97 17.00 12.04
N ILE A 81 6.67 15.83 11.52
CA ILE A 81 7.48 15.13 10.50
C ILE A 81 7.53 15.96 9.22
N LEU A 82 6.38 16.44 8.71
CA LEU A 82 6.31 17.25 7.48
C LEU A 82 7.00 18.62 7.64
N LEU A 83 6.97 19.21 8.82
CA LEU A 83 7.69 20.47 9.07
C LEU A 83 9.20 20.28 9.21
N ALA A 84 9.64 19.13 9.69
CA ALA A 84 11.07 18.84 9.90
C ALA A 84 11.79 18.32 8.66
N LEU A 85 11.09 17.60 7.77
CA LEU A 85 11.69 16.89 6.64
C LEU A 85 10.94 17.20 5.34
N PRO A 86 11.65 17.68 4.28
CA PRO A 86 11.06 17.84 2.95
C PRO A 86 10.97 16.49 2.25
N PHE A 87 9.77 16.11 1.79
CA PHE A 87 9.56 14.86 1.03
C PHE A 87 9.38 15.15 -0.46
N LYS A 88 10.01 14.31 -1.30
CA LYS A 88 9.80 14.32 -2.75
C LYS A 88 8.44 13.71 -3.11
N ALA A 89 8.09 12.62 -2.45
CA ALA A 89 6.80 11.95 -2.60
C ALA A 89 6.32 11.33 -1.28
N ALA A 90 5.00 11.22 -1.16
CA ALA A 90 4.31 10.48 -0.12
C ALA A 90 3.49 9.37 -0.76
N ILE A 91 3.77 8.14 -0.39
CA ILE A 91 3.10 6.94 -0.84
C ILE A 91 2.18 6.46 0.28
N MET A 92 0.90 6.37 0.02
CA MET A 92 -0.11 5.95 0.98
C MET A 92 -0.79 4.69 0.50
N GLU A 93 -0.77 3.68 1.36
CA GLU A 93 -1.46 2.42 1.13
C GLU A 93 -2.94 2.57 1.45
N PHE A 94 -3.79 2.20 0.50
CA PHE A 94 -5.25 2.30 0.55
C PHE A 94 -5.85 3.73 0.54
N TYR A 95 -7.05 3.83 -0.02
CA TYR A 95 -7.76 5.10 -0.16
C TYR A 95 -8.12 5.75 1.19
N TYR A 96 -8.47 4.96 2.20
CA TYR A 96 -8.88 5.48 3.50
C TYR A 96 -7.69 6.08 4.28
N ILE A 97 -6.48 5.55 4.13
CA ILE A 97 -5.25 6.17 4.64
C ILE A 97 -4.99 7.48 3.87
N ALA A 98 -5.11 7.44 2.57
CA ALA A 98 -4.91 8.61 1.72
C ALA A 98 -5.90 9.75 2.05
N ASP A 99 -7.16 9.43 2.32
CA ASP A 99 -8.17 10.45 2.69
C ASP A 99 -7.81 11.21 3.97
N LEU A 100 -7.21 10.51 4.94
CA LEU A 100 -6.78 11.11 6.20
C LEU A 100 -5.58 12.06 6.04
N TYR A 101 -4.64 11.75 5.14
CA TYR A 101 -3.33 12.38 5.13
C TYR A 101 -3.09 13.32 3.94
N ILE A 102 -3.69 13.11 2.78
CA ILE A 102 -3.53 13.97 1.60
C ILE A 102 -3.75 15.46 1.92
N PRO A 103 -4.82 15.86 2.63
CA PRO A 103 -5.06 17.28 2.87
C PRO A 103 -3.92 17.96 3.63
N ARG A 104 -3.37 17.29 4.64
CA ARG A 104 -2.25 17.82 5.44
C ARG A 104 -0.96 17.88 4.64
N ILE A 105 -0.67 16.85 3.83
CA ILE A 105 0.52 16.81 2.98
C ILE A 105 0.47 17.94 1.95
N LYS A 106 -0.64 18.10 1.23
CA LYS A 106 -0.79 19.14 0.21
C LYS A 106 -0.72 20.57 0.78
N ILE A 107 -1.19 20.79 2.03
CA ILE A 107 -1.08 22.10 2.70
C ILE A 107 0.36 22.38 3.13
N LEU A 108 1.01 21.44 3.79
CA LEU A 108 2.34 21.68 4.39
C LEU A 108 3.49 21.51 3.40
N GLN A 109 3.31 20.65 2.40
CA GLN A 109 4.30 20.37 1.36
C GLN A 109 3.64 20.29 -0.02
N PRO A 110 3.22 21.43 -0.61
CA PRO A 110 2.44 21.45 -1.87
C PRO A 110 3.21 20.88 -3.08
N LYS A 111 4.54 20.78 -2.98
CA LYS A 111 5.40 20.18 -4.02
C LYS A 111 5.64 18.68 -3.83
N CYS A 112 5.19 18.10 -2.72
CA CYS A 112 5.28 16.67 -2.48
C CYS A 112 4.31 15.93 -3.41
N HIS A 113 4.81 15.00 -4.22
CA HIS A 113 3.96 14.16 -5.05
C HIS A 113 3.20 13.17 -4.15
N VAL A 114 1.90 13.11 -4.33
CA VAL A 114 1.01 12.22 -3.60
C VAL A 114 0.69 11.01 -4.44
N ILE A 115 1.06 9.83 -3.97
CA ILE A 115 0.85 8.54 -4.62
C ILE A 115 -0.06 7.71 -3.72
N VAL A 116 -1.12 7.14 -4.29
CA VAL A 116 -1.98 6.18 -3.58
C VAL A 116 -1.75 4.81 -4.18
N ASP A 117 -1.30 3.89 -3.35
CA ASP A 117 -1.18 2.48 -3.66
C ASP A 117 -2.49 1.78 -3.27
N THR A 118 -3.22 1.27 -4.26
CA THR A 118 -4.53 0.68 -4.00
C THR A 118 -4.44 -0.66 -3.31
N VAL A 119 -3.38 -1.44 -3.55
CA VAL A 119 -3.22 -2.86 -3.22
C VAL A 119 -4.33 -3.71 -3.82
N ASP A 120 -5.59 -3.35 -3.56
CA ASP A 120 -6.78 -3.81 -4.27
C ASP A 120 -7.79 -2.67 -4.42
N ILE A 121 -8.75 -2.83 -5.30
CA ILE A 121 -9.85 -1.89 -5.46
C ILE A 121 -11.01 -2.35 -4.55
N HIS A 122 -11.21 -1.64 -3.45
CA HIS A 122 -12.15 -2.03 -2.40
C HIS A 122 -13.60 -2.16 -2.90
N TYR A 123 -14.07 -1.23 -3.76
CA TYR A 123 -15.42 -1.35 -4.29
C TYR A 123 -15.59 -2.55 -5.23
N ARG A 124 -14.54 -3.00 -5.94
CA ARG A 124 -14.61 -4.24 -6.73
C ARG A 124 -14.77 -5.45 -5.82
N ARG A 125 -13.99 -5.52 -4.75
CA ARG A 125 -14.13 -6.58 -3.75
C ARG A 125 -15.54 -6.59 -3.15
N ALA A 126 -16.06 -5.42 -2.74
CA ALA A 126 -17.42 -5.29 -2.23
C ALA A 126 -18.47 -5.72 -3.27
N TYR A 127 -18.27 -5.41 -4.55
CA TYR A 127 -19.14 -5.82 -5.63
C TYR A 127 -19.13 -7.34 -5.85
N THR A 128 -17.97 -7.98 -5.75
CA THR A 128 -17.85 -9.44 -5.83
C THR A 128 -18.68 -10.12 -4.74
N LYS A 129 -18.67 -9.57 -3.52
CA LYS A 129 -19.54 -10.05 -2.44
C LYS A 129 -21.01 -9.94 -2.82
N TYR A 130 -21.44 -8.78 -3.34
CA TYR A 130 -22.82 -8.61 -3.83
C TYR A 130 -23.19 -9.63 -4.92
N LEU A 131 -22.28 -9.95 -5.85
CA LEU A 131 -22.53 -10.93 -6.89
C LEU A 131 -22.84 -12.33 -6.34
N VAL A 132 -22.27 -12.69 -5.20
CA VAL A 132 -22.51 -13.94 -4.51
C VAL A 132 -23.80 -13.89 -3.67
N THR A 133 -23.93 -12.86 -2.83
CA THR A 133 -25.03 -12.77 -1.86
C THR A 133 -26.35 -12.32 -2.46
N LYS A 134 -26.30 -11.53 -3.54
CA LYS A 134 -27.45 -10.82 -4.15
C LYS A 134 -28.22 -9.94 -3.16
N ASN A 135 -27.59 -9.59 -2.03
CA ASN A 135 -28.20 -8.75 -1.01
C ASN A 135 -28.15 -7.26 -1.45
N PRO A 136 -29.28 -6.55 -1.55
CA PRO A 136 -29.31 -5.12 -1.90
C PRO A 136 -28.46 -4.23 -0.97
N GLU A 137 -28.31 -4.61 0.30
CA GLU A 137 -27.44 -3.90 1.24
C GLU A 137 -25.98 -3.93 0.81
N ASP A 138 -25.47 -5.08 0.31
CA ASP A 138 -24.11 -5.20 -0.18
C ASP A 138 -23.87 -4.32 -1.42
N LEU A 139 -24.89 -4.16 -2.28
CA LEU A 139 -24.82 -3.24 -3.40
C LEU A 139 -24.74 -1.78 -2.93
N SER A 140 -25.57 -1.40 -1.96
CA SER A 140 -25.52 -0.06 -1.38
C SER A 140 -24.16 0.27 -0.75
N VAL A 141 -23.57 -0.69 -0.04
CA VAL A 141 -22.22 -0.58 0.53
C VAL A 141 -21.19 -0.41 -0.59
N THR A 142 -21.28 -1.21 -1.65
CA THR A 142 -20.39 -1.11 -2.82
C THR A 142 -20.41 0.28 -3.44
N GLU A 143 -21.60 0.85 -3.67
CA GLU A 143 -21.73 2.17 -4.27
C GLU A 143 -21.18 3.28 -3.36
N LYS A 144 -21.35 3.14 -2.05
CA LYS A 144 -20.76 4.06 -1.06
C LYS A 144 -19.25 4.01 -1.13
N ILE A 145 -18.64 2.82 -1.05
CA ILE A 145 -17.19 2.64 -1.13
C ILE A 145 -16.67 3.20 -2.44
N LYS A 146 -17.32 2.91 -3.58
CA LYS A 146 -16.92 3.42 -4.89
C LYS A 146 -16.84 4.96 -4.92
N ARG A 147 -17.87 5.63 -4.42
CA ARG A 147 -17.87 7.11 -4.36
C ARG A 147 -16.74 7.66 -3.49
N GLU A 148 -16.50 7.06 -2.33
CA GLU A 148 -15.45 7.48 -1.41
C GLU A 148 -14.06 7.24 -2.02
N GLU A 149 -13.81 6.07 -2.54
CA GLU A 149 -12.55 5.66 -3.13
C GLU A 149 -12.17 6.54 -4.33
N LEU A 150 -13.08 6.70 -5.30
CA LEU A 150 -12.85 7.55 -6.46
C LEU A 150 -12.68 9.04 -6.10
N ARG A 151 -13.39 9.53 -5.07
CA ARG A 151 -13.21 10.89 -4.56
C ARG A 151 -11.78 11.12 -4.03
N VAL A 152 -11.21 10.12 -3.37
CA VAL A 152 -9.84 10.19 -2.85
C VAL A 152 -8.83 10.13 -3.97
N TYR A 153 -8.99 9.20 -4.92
CA TYR A 153 -8.07 9.05 -6.04
C TYR A 153 -7.92 10.31 -6.88
N LYS A 154 -8.98 11.09 -7.05
CA LYS A 154 -8.94 12.40 -7.73
C LYS A 154 -8.04 13.44 -7.05
N LYS A 155 -7.66 13.24 -5.79
CA LYS A 155 -6.77 14.15 -5.04
C LYS A 155 -5.30 13.75 -5.17
N ALA A 156 -5.01 12.55 -5.65
CA ALA A 156 -3.66 12.04 -5.82
C ALA A 156 -3.04 12.48 -7.15
N ASP A 157 -1.72 12.54 -7.19
CA ASP A 157 -0.98 12.82 -8.41
C ASP A 157 -0.79 11.54 -9.24
N VAL A 158 -0.68 10.39 -8.56
CA VAL A 158 -0.55 9.06 -9.18
C VAL A 158 -1.31 8.03 -8.36
N ILE A 159 -1.98 7.12 -9.06
CA ILE A 159 -2.56 5.91 -8.49
C ILE A 159 -1.72 4.71 -8.92
N VAL A 160 -1.42 3.83 -7.99
CA VAL A 160 -0.71 2.57 -8.26
C VAL A 160 -1.69 1.42 -8.07
N THR A 161 -1.83 0.58 -9.10
CA THR A 161 -2.61 -0.66 -9.08
C THR A 161 -1.68 -1.88 -9.09
N VAL A 162 -2.18 -3.03 -8.68
CA VAL A 162 -1.42 -4.29 -8.69
C VAL A 162 -1.54 -5.02 -10.02
N THR A 163 -2.65 -4.79 -10.74
CA THR A 163 -2.91 -5.43 -12.04
C THR A 163 -3.29 -4.39 -13.09
N ASP A 164 -3.06 -4.71 -14.36
CA ASP A 164 -3.51 -3.87 -15.48
C ASP A 164 -5.04 -3.89 -15.59
N GLU A 165 -5.69 -4.99 -15.21
CA GLU A 165 -7.14 -5.08 -15.15
C GLU A 165 -7.74 -4.06 -14.16
N ASP A 166 -7.12 -3.88 -12.99
CA ASP A 166 -7.54 -2.85 -12.05
C ASP A 166 -7.31 -1.44 -12.60
N ALA A 167 -6.21 -1.24 -13.33
CA ALA A 167 -5.94 0.04 -13.99
C ALA A 167 -7.00 0.35 -15.06
N GLU A 168 -7.41 -0.63 -15.86
CA GLU A 168 -8.46 -0.48 -16.88
C GLU A 168 -9.81 -0.12 -16.24
N VAL A 169 -10.18 -0.81 -15.15
CA VAL A 169 -11.41 -0.51 -14.40
C VAL A 169 -11.41 0.90 -13.84
N LEU A 170 -10.32 1.34 -13.22
CA LEU A 170 -10.22 2.70 -12.70
C LEU A 170 -10.24 3.75 -13.81
N ASN A 171 -9.60 3.50 -14.94
CA ASN A 171 -9.67 4.39 -16.11
C ASN A 171 -11.10 4.53 -16.66
N GLY A 172 -11.87 3.43 -16.68
CA GLY A 172 -13.27 3.43 -17.08
C GLY A 172 -14.16 4.19 -16.09
N ASP A 173 -13.98 3.97 -14.80
CA ASP A 173 -14.80 4.56 -13.73
C ASP A 173 -14.42 6.02 -13.40
N CYS A 174 -13.18 6.40 -13.65
CA CYS A 174 -12.67 7.73 -13.37
C CYS A 174 -11.62 8.17 -14.42
N PRO A 175 -12.05 8.56 -15.63
CA PRO A 175 -11.14 9.02 -16.66
C PRO A 175 -10.29 10.21 -16.21
N GLY A 176 -9.03 10.24 -16.63
CA GLY A 176 -8.09 11.32 -16.34
C GLY A 176 -7.20 11.12 -15.13
N LEU A 177 -7.32 10.00 -14.42
CA LEU A 177 -6.35 9.61 -13.39
C LEU A 177 -5.00 9.23 -14.06
N THR A 178 -3.92 9.59 -13.39
CA THR A 178 -2.59 9.05 -13.75
C THR A 178 -2.39 7.72 -13.02
N ILE A 179 -2.51 6.61 -13.75
CA ILE A 179 -2.42 5.26 -13.19
C ILE A 179 -1.14 4.57 -13.64
N ARG A 180 -0.53 3.80 -12.76
CA ARG A 180 0.61 2.94 -13.02
C ARG A 180 0.38 1.58 -12.38
N THR A 181 0.78 0.52 -13.06
CA THR A 181 0.71 -0.84 -12.52
C THR A 181 2.07 -1.22 -11.93
N ILE A 182 2.08 -1.65 -10.67
CA ILE A 182 3.23 -2.28 -10.00
C ILE A 182 2.72 -3.59 -9.40
N PRO A 183 3.02 -4.75 -10.01
CA PRO A 183 2.49 -6.04 -9.56
C PRO A 183 3.08 -6.48 -8.22
N ASN A 184 2.58 -7.60 -7.70
CA ASN A 184 3.20 -8.28 -6.58
C ASN A 184 4.64 -8.68 -6.90
N ILE A 185 5.53 -8.50 -5.93
CA ILE A 185 6.97 -8.70 -6.09
C ILE A 185 7.36 -9.93 -5.28
N HIS A 186 7.83 -10.97 -5.98
CA HIS A 186 8.31 -12.21 -5.37
C HIS A 186 9.71 -12.54 -5.89
N ASP A 187 10.50 -13.21 -5.06
CA ASP A 187 11.72 -13.81 -5.54
C ASP A 187 11.37 -15.00 -6.46
N PRO A 188 12.14 -15.23 -7.55
CA PRO A 188 11.92 -16.39 -8.39
C PRO A 188 12.04 -17.66 -7.54
N ALA A 189 11.01 -18.48 -7.54
CA ALA A 189 11.12 -19.81 -6.94
C ALA A 189 12.13 -20.65 -7.72
N LEU A 190 12.95 -21.42 -7.01
CA LEU A 190 13.74 -22.46 -7.65
C LEU A 190 12.79 -23.40 -8.40
N SER A 191 13.15 -23.79 -9.62
CA SER A 191 12.31 -24.64 -10.46
C SER A 191 11.78 -25.83 -9.66
N PRO A 192 10.46 -26.07 -9.65
CA PRO A 192 9.91 -27.21 -8.94
C PRO A 192 10.53 -28.48 -9.50
N GLN A 193 11.01 -29.35 -8.61
CA GLN A 193 11.40 -30.70 -9.04
C GLN A 193 10.12 -31.45 -9.44
N GLU A 194 10.09 -31.93 -10.67
CA GLU A 194 9.02 -32.82 -11.10
C GLU A 194 9.09 -34.10 -10.27
N ASN A 195 8.12 -34.26 -9.37
CA ASN A 195 8.04 -35.43 -8.50
C ASN A 195 7.04 -36.50 -9.02
N GLY A 196 6.51 -36.33 -10.23
CA GLY A 196 5.53 -37.22 -10.85
C GLY A 196 4.13 -37.24 -10.22
N ASN A 197 3.91 -36.43 -9.19
CA ASN A 197 2.63 -36.35 -8.49
C ASN A 197 1.65 -35.45 -9.26
N ARG A 198 0.41 -35.87 -9.37
CA ARG A 198 -0.69 -35.07 -9.96
C ARG A 198 -1.55 -34.46 -8.85
N ASN A 199 -0.94 -33.64 -7.99
CA ASN A 199 -1.62 -32.98 -6.89
C ASN A 199 -2.06 -31.58 -7.31
N LEU A 200 -3.26 -31.17 -6.90
CA LEU A 200 -3.72 -29.78 -6.95
C LEU A 200 -3.37 -29.13 -5.62
N LEU A 201 -2.67 -27.98 -5.70
CA LEU A 201 -2.39 -27.17 -4.54
C LEU A 201 -3.31 -25.94 -4.56
N PHE A 202 -4.06 -25.75 -3.49
CA PHE A 202 -4.77 -24.51 -3.20
C PHE A 202 -3.99 -23.73 -2.16
N VAL A 203 -3.68 -22.46 -2.47
CA VAL A 203 -3.03 -21.53 -1.54
C VAL A 203 -3.99 -20.36 -1.30
N GLY A 204 -4.46 -20.22 -0.07
CA GLY A 204 -5.36 -19.14 0.29
C GLY A 204 -5.61 -19.10 1.80
N GLY A 205 -6.04 -17.92 2.31
CA GLY A 205 -6.44 -17.75 3.70
C GLY A 205 -7.95 -17.97 3.85
N PHE A 206 -8.38 -18.93 4.65
CA PHE A 206 -9.81 -19.21 4.87
C PHE A 206 -10.56 -18.06 5.58
N SER A 207 -9.85 -17.15 6.23
CA SER A 207 -10.40 -15.95 6.86
C SER A 207 -10.45 -14.74 5.94
N HIS A 208 -10.00 -14.88 4.70
CA HIS A 208 -9.98 -13.80 3.73
C HIS A 208 -11.23 -13.83 2.87
N ASP A 209 -12.10 -12.83 3.01
CA ASP A 209 -13.41 -12.75 2.33
C ASP A 209 -13.41 -13.05 0.81
N PRO A 210 -12.37 -12.73 0.03
CA PRO A 210 -12.31 -13.07 -1.39
C PRO A 210 -12.04 -14.54 -1.73
N ASN A 211 -11.69 -15.39 -0.75
CA ASN A 211 -11.35 -16.81 -0.98
C ASN A 211 -12.55 -17.74 -0.77
#